data_98c36f6ec6a8b89ddca2edc4d2cb10c7
#
_entry.id   98c36f6ec6a8b89ddca2edc4d2cb10c7
#
_cell.length_a   1.000
_cell.length_b   1.000
_cell.length_c   1.000
_cell.angle_alpha   90.00
_cell.angle_beta   90.00
_cell.angle_gamma   90.00
#
_symmetry.space_group_name_H-M   'P 1'
#
loop_
_entity.id
_entity.type
_entity.pdbx_description
1 polymer ?
#
loop_
_entity_poly.entity_id
_entity_poly.type
_entity_poly.pdbx_seq_one_letter_code
_entity_poly.pdbx_strand_id
1 'polypeptide(L)'
;MSFVPGKPSRILLLSAYHSRSHAYWCEGLMAALPNYNWTLKTQLPRHFSWRVRASEWIWGLQDDADFEREYDLIIATSLSGLAGLKALRPNLARTPTWVYFHENQFAHPLEKRQSGDHQIGWQFSSLQNALCSDWVSFNTAFNRDTFFEGLRAMLKRMPERLPNKPVAKLKVRSDVMPVPLTDTFTEMRKLDKDPSLVVWNHRWEWDKQPQRLLKALIELRQEGVCLRLAMLGSGCAGDERFQAERDALGDSIVHWGEAEPVRYREYLGRAGIGVSCAKHDFQGLAVLEAAQAGATVVLPKRVAYPECVPGAYFYPGSSKDEAVDIADLKEALRAALIAGKPKPVSLATIPLWSEWKAAYAERIKKLIGAV
;
A
#
# COMPACT_ATOMS: atom_id res chain seq x y z
N MET A 1 29.24 -11.93 -15.89
CA MET A 1 29.49 -10.58 -16.46
C MET A 1 30.47 -9.84 -15.58
N SER A 2 31.57 -9.30 -16.14
CA SER A 2 32.54 -8.56 -15.36
C SER A 2 32.01 -7.14 -15.09
N PHE A 3 31.95 -6.76 -13.80
CA PHE A 3 31.68 -5.40 -13.35
C PHE A 3 32.69 -4.45 -14.02
N VAL A 4 32.19 -3.56 -14.88
CA VAL A 4 33.02 -2.50 -15.51
C VAL A 4 32.92 -1.29 -14.60
N PRO A 5 34.01 -0.91 -13.87
CA PRO A 5 34.01 0.28 -13.03
C PRO A 5 33.72 1.52 -13.88
N GLY A 6 32.69 2.29 -13.52
CA GLY A 6 32.38 3.59 -14.12
C GLY A 6 31.08 3.68 -14.92
N LYS A 7 30.41 2.57 -15.25
CA LYS A 7 29.10 2.62 -15.93
C LYS A 7 27.98 2.38 -14.92
N PRO A 8 26.92 3.22 -14.87
CA PRO A 8 25.80 2.99 -13.96
C PRO A 8 25.11 1.67 -14.29
N SER A 9 24.83 0.86 -13.24
CA SER A 9 24.14 -0.41 -13.41
C SER A 9 22.73 -0.20 -13.95
N ARG A 10 22.31 -1.09 -14.86
CA ARG A 10 21.01 -1.06 -15.52
C ARG A 10 20.00 -1.88 -14.74
N ILE A 11 18.91 -1.27 -14.36
CA ILE A 11 17.83 -1.90 -13.59
C ILE A 11 16.53 -1.88 -14.39
N LEU A 12 15.93 -3.06 -14.58
CA LEU A 12 14.59 -3.20 -15.13
C LEU A 12 13.58 -3.22 -13.98
N LEU A 13 12.72 -2.21 -13.92
CA LEU A 13 11.66 -2.08 -12.90
C LEU A 13 10.30 -2.41 -13.52
N LEU A 14 9.63 -3.45 -13.01
CA LEU A 14 8.39 -3.99 -13.55
C LEU A 14 7.20 -3.74 -12.62
N SER A 15 6.13 -3.12 -13.12
CA SER A 15 4.90 -2.89 -12.38
C SER A 15 3.67 -3.28 -13.23
N ALA A 16 3.21 -4.53 -13.10
CA ALA A 16 2.13 -5.09 -13.91
C ALA A 16 0.74 -4.54 -13.57
N TYR A 17 0.56 -3.99 -12.39
CA TYR A 17 -0.66 -3.30 -11.97
C TYR A 17 -0.26 -1.96 -11.35
N HIS A 18 0.02 -0.99 -12.24
CA HIS A 18 0.61 0.29 -11.87
C HIS A 18 -0.42 1.23 -11.25
N SER A 19 -0.98 0.82 -10.08
CA SER A 19 -1.89 1.64 -9.30
C SER A 19 -1.14 2.81 -8.64
N ARG A 20 -1.86 3.79 -8.10
CA ARG A 20 -1.28 4.99 -7.48
C ARG A 20 -0.21 4.66 -6.43
N SER A 21 -0.42 3.65 -5.60
CA SER A 21 0.56 3.23 -4.59
C SER A 21 1.81 2.57 -5.19
N HIS A 22 1.64 1.78 -6.26
CA HIS A 22 2.77 1.19 -6.99
C HIS A 22 3.56 2.25 -7.75
N ALA A 23 2.87 3.19 -8.41
CA ALA A 23 3.49 4.33 -9.10
C ALA A 23 4.30 5.16 -8.11
N TYR A 24 3.72 5.53 -6.99
CA TYR A 24 4.36 6.29 -5.93
C TYR A 24 5.68 5.64 -5.46
N TRP A 25 5.67 4.34 -5.22
CA TRP A 25 6.89 3.62 -4.83
C TRP A 25 7.93 3.55 -5.95
N CYS A 26 7.53 3.23 -7.18
CA CYS A 26 8.44 3.16 -8.33
C CYS A 26 9.12 4.50 -8.58
N GLU A 27 8.36 5.58 -8.60
CA GLU A 27 8.85 6.95 -8.80
C GLU A 27 9.75 7.38 -7.65
N GLY A 28 9.35 7.11 -6.41
CA GLY A 28 10.14 7.40 -5.22
C GLY A 28 11.47 6.65 -5.20
N LEU A 29 11.48 5.36 -5.58
CA LEU A 29 12.68 4.54 -5.66
C LEU A 29 13.66 5.09 -6.71
N MET A 30 13.18 5.42 -7.90
CA MET A 30 14.00 5.98 -8.97
C MET A 30 14.55 7.37 -8.59
N ALA A 31 13.72 8.22 -7.99
CA ALA A 31 14.12 9.55 -7.53
C ALA A 31 15.15 9.51 -6.39
N ALA A 32 14.98 8.57 -5.44
CA ALA A 32 15.91 8.40 -4.33
C ALA A 32 17.28 7.84 -4.76
N LEU A 33 17.33 7.10 -5.87
CA LEU A 33 18.51 6.39 -6.35
C LEU A 33 18.83 6.72 -7.83
N PRO A 34 19.10 8.00 -8.15
CA PRO A 34 19.28 8.47 -9.54
C PRO A 34 20.58 7.97 -10.21
N ASN A 35 21.49 7.36 -9.45
CA ASN A 35 22.77 6.86 -9.97
C ASN A 35 22.66 5.53 -10.74
N TYR A 36 21.48 4.90 -10.76
CA TYR A 36 21.21 3.72 -11.57
C TYR A 36 20.55 4.10 -12.90
N ASN A 37 20.77 3.28 -13.91
CA ASN A 37 20.09 3.44 -15.20
C ASN A 37 18.76 2.65 -15.17
N TRP A 38 17.66 3.34 -14.93
CA TRP A 38 16.35 2.76 -14.75
C TRP A 38 15.60 2.58 -16.08
N THR A 39 15.02 1.41 -16.28
CA THR A 39 14.02 1.14 -17.30
C THR A 39 12.73 0.73 -16.59
N LEU A 40 11.72 1.58 -16.58
CA LEU A 40 10.42 1.30 -15.97
C LEU A 40 9.44 0.78 -17.03
N LYS A 41 8.90 -0.42 -16.80
CA LYS A 41 7.81 -1.01 -17.60
C LYS A 41 6.55 -1.16 -16.76
N THR A 42 5.46 -0.59 -17.23
CA THR A 42 4.18 -0.55 -16.50
C THR A 42 3.04 -1.10 -17.33
N GLN A 43 2.00 -1.56 -16.63
CA GLN A 43 0.70 -1.85 -17.22
C GLN A 43 -0.40 -1.14 -16.43
N LEU A 44 -1.46 -0.71 -17.13
CA LEU A 44 -2.55 0.05 -16.53
C LEU A 44 -3.24 -0.74 -15.40
N PRO A 45 -3.65 -0.09 -14.30
CA PRO A 45 -4.29 -0.73 -13.15
C PRO A 45 -5.78 -1.02 -13.40
N ARG A 46 -6.05 -1.88 -14.37
CA ARG A 46 -7.39 -2.33 -14.75
C ARG A 46 -7.38 -3.82 -15.08
N HIS A 47 -8.55 -4.46 -15.00
CA HIS A 47 -8.69 -5.91 -15.26
C HIS A 47 -7.73 -6.75 -14.42
N PHE A 48 -7.80 -6.62 -13.10
CA PHE A 48 -6.88 -7.21 -12.12
C PHE A 48 -6.56 -8.69 -12.41
N SER A 49 -7.58 -9.54 -12.51
CA SER A 49 -7.40 -10.98 -12.79
C SER A 49 -6.61 -11.26 -14.07
N TRP A 50 -6.80 -10.43 -15.09
CA TRP A 50 -6.05 -10.53 -16.34
C TRP A 50 -4.58 -10.09 -16.13
N ARG A 51 -4.34 -8.96 -15.49
CA ARG A 51 -2.98 -8.44 -15.27
C ARG A 51 -2.10 -9.40 -14.49
N VAL A 52 -2.62 -9.99 -13.43
CA VAL A 52 -1.89 -10.96 -12.59
C VAL A 52 -1.45 -12.19 -13.39
N ARG A 53 -2.22 -12.62 -14.40
CA ARG A 53 -1.97 -13.86 -15.16
C ARG A 53 -1.31 -13.62 -16.51
N ALA A 54 -1.56 -12.49 -17.15
CA ALA A 54 -1.17 -12.23 -18.53
C ALA A 54 -0.02 -11.22 -18.66
N SER A 55 0.42 -10.60 -17.57
CA SER A 55 1.51 -9.61 -17.61
C SER A 55 2.79 -10.18 -18.22
N GLU A 56 3.10 -11.44 -17.92
CA GLU A 56 4.27 -12.16 -18.45
C GLU A 56 4.20 -12.38 -19.97
N TRP A 57 3.01 -12.65 -20.51
CA TRP A 57 2.83 -12.84 -21.94
C TRP A 57 2.91 -11.52 -22.69
N ILE A 58 2.30 -10.47 -22.12
CA ILE A 58 2.31 -9.13 -22.73
C ILE A 58 3.77 -8.66 -22.87
N TRP A 59 4.55 -8.71 -21.81
CA TRP A 59 5.96 -8.31 -21.84
C TRP A 59 6.87 -9.32 -22.55
N GLY A 60 6.56 -10.60 -22.42
CA GLY A 60 7.34 -11.67 -23.04
C GLY A 60 7.21 -11.76 -24.56
N LEU A 61 6.05 -11.36 -25.12
CA LEU A 61 5.76 -11.48 -26.56
C LEU A 61 5.70 -10.15 -27.29
N GLN A 62 5.69 -9.03 -26.55
CA GLN A 62 5.65 -7.70 -27.15
C GLN A 62 6.98 -7.38 -27.86
N ASP A 63 6.93 -6.81 -29.05
CA ASP A 63 8.11 -6.26 -29.72
C ASP A 63 8.51 -4.95 -29.05
N ASP A 64 9.45 -5.04 -28.12
CA ASP A 64 9.93 -3.93 -27.29
C ASP A 64 11.43 -4.10 -27.01
N ALA A 65 12.22 -3.22 -27.61
CA ALA A 65 13.68 -3.25 -27.54
C ALA A 65 14.25 -3.22 -26.13
N ASP A 66 13.50 -2.72 -25.13
CA ASP A 66 13.95 -2.72 -23.75
C ASP A 66 14.03 -4.15 -23.19
N PHE A 67 13.18 -5.08 -23.62
CA PHE A 67 13.24 -6.46 -23.18
C PHE A 67 14.34 -7.29 -23.88
N GLU A 68 14.96 -6.77 -24.93
CA GLU A 68 16.12 -7.38 -25.60
C GLU A 68 17.47 -6.98 -24.94
N ARG A 69 17.44 -5.99 -24.04
CA ARG A 69 18.64 -5.51 -23.34
C ARG A 69 19.03 -6.45 -22.20
N GLU A 70 20.29 -6.40 -21.85
CA GLU A 70 20.81 -6.98 -20.61
C GLU A 70 20.67 -6.02 -19.45
N TYR A 71 20.31 -6.54 -18.28
CA TYR A 71 20.15 -5.82 -17.03
C TYR A 71 20.98 -6.44 -15.92
N ASP A 72 21.47 -5.63 -14.99
CA ASP A 72 22.19 -6.08 -13.81
C ASP A 72 21.24 -6.53 -12.69
N LEU A 73 19.98 -6.05 -12.72
CA LEU A 73 18.95 -6.41 -11.76
C LEU A 73 17.56 -6.23 -12.37
N ILE A 74 16.64 -7.15 -12.07
CA ILE A 74 15.21 -6.98 -12.25
C ILE A 74 14.58 -6.70 -10.90
N ILE A 75 13.83 -5.60 -10.77
CA ILE A 75 12.97 -5.33 -9.62
C ILE A 75 11.52 -5.42 -10.10
N ALA A 76 10.69 -6.19 -9.43
CA ALA A 76 9.31 -6.41 -9.84
C ALA A 76 8.33 -6.26 -8.69
N THR A 77 7.18 -5.63 -8.93
CA THR A 77 6.07 -5.70 -7.99
C THR A 77 5.47 -7.12 -7.98
N SER A 78 4.85 -7.50 -6.88
CA SER A 78 4.37 -8.88 -6.62
C SER A 78 3.39 -9.44 -7.65
N LEU A 79 2.74 -8.56 -8.43
CA LEU A 79 1.76 -8.96 -9.46
C LEU A 79 2.39 -9.13 -10.86
N SER A 80 3.70 -8.96 -11.00
CA SER A 80 4.43 -9.09 -12.27
C SER A 80 4.80 -10.55 -12.53
N GLY A 81 4.33 -11.13 -13.62
CA GLY A 81 4.57 -12.54 -13.96
C GLY A 81 6.02 -12.80 -14.36
N LEU A 82 6.87 -13.14 -13.41
CA LEU A 82 8.31 -13.32 -13.63
C LEU A 82 8.67 -14.65 -14.31
N ALA A 83 8.01 -15.73 -13.95
CA ALA A 83 8.36 -17.06 -14.49
C ALA A 83 8.17 -17.13 -16.00
N GLY A 84 7.01 -16.72 -16.48
CA GLY A 84 6.74 -16.68 -17.90
C GLY A 84 7.58 -15.64 -18.64
N LEU A 85 7.80 -14.45 -18.05
CA LEU A 85 8.68 -13.45 -18.64
C LEU A 85 10.12 -14.01 -18.83
N LYS A 86 10.71 -14.62 -17.79
CA LYS A 86 12.06 -15.22 -17.89
C LYS A 86 12.12 -16.39 -18.87
N ALA A 87 11.05 -17.14 -19.03
CA ALA A 87 10.96 -18.22 -20.02
C ALA A 87 10.85 -17.69 -21.46
N LEU A 88 10.07 -16.63 -21.67
CA LEU A 88 9.86 -16.00 -22.99
C LEU A 88 11.00 -15.07 -23.40
N ARG A 89 11.82 -14.59 -22.44
CA ARG A 89 12.98 -13.71 -22.65
C ARG A 89 14.24 -14.35 -22.05
N PRO A 90 14.91 -15.29 -22.77
CA PRO A 90 16.06 -16.04 -22.24
C PRO A 90 17.23 -15.16 -21.79
N ASN A 91 17.42 -13.98 -22.39
CA ASN A 91 18.42 -12.99 -21.97
C ASN A 91 18.20 -12.49 -20.54
N LEU A 92 16.95 -12.50 -20.03
CA LEU A 92 16.58 -12.11 -18.67
C LEU A 92 16.61 -13.28 -17.67
N ALA A 93 16.74 -14.53 -18.14
CA ALA A 93 16.57 -15.73 -17.32
C ALA A 93 17.51 -15.78 -16.10
N ARG A 94 18.76 -15.35 -16.27
CA ARG A 94 19.79 -15.37 -15.23
C ARG A 94 19.98 -14.04 -14.50
N THR A 95 19.26 -12.99 -14.90
CA THR A 95 19.35 -11.68 -14.24
C THR A 95 18.86 -11.80 -12.80
N PRO A 96 19.63 -11.34 -11.79
CA PRO A 96 19.17 -11.28 -10.40
C PRO A 96 17.84 -10.58 -10.29
N THR A 97 16.98 -11.06 -9.39
CA THR A 97 15.61 -10.55 -9.32
C THR A 97 15.19 -10.29 -7.88
N TRP A 98 14.66 -9.10 -7.67
CA TRP A 98 14.06 -8.67 -6.41
C TRP A 98 12.57 -8.45 -6.61
N VAL A 99 11.72 -9.18 -5.84
CA VAL A 99 10.27 -8.98 -5.82
C VAL A 99 9.87 -8.17 -4.61
N TYR A 100 9.09 -7.13 -4.84
CA TYR A 100 8.55 -6.26 -3.78
C TYR A 100 7.03 -6.44 -3.65
N PHE A 101 6.59 -6.84 -2.46
CA PHE A 101 5.19 -7.06 -2.12
C PHE A 101 4.59 -5.83 -1.45
N HIS A 102 3.82 -5.03 -2.21
CA HIS A 102 2.94 -3.99 -1.67
C HIS A 102 1.73 -4.62 -0.97
N GLU A 103 1.33 -5.79 -1.44
CA GLU A 103 0.18 -6.56 -1.00
C GLU A 103 0.45 -8.05 -1.23
N ASN A 104 -0.29 -8.93 -0.55
CA ASN A 104 -0.27 -10.35 -0.83
C ASN A 104 -1.68 -10.90 -1.03
N GLN A 105 -1.82 -11.90 -1.89
CA GLN A 105 -3.10 -12.47 -2.27
C GLN A 105 -3.63 -13.52 -1.29
N PHE A 106 -2.91 -13.79 -0.20
CA PHE A 106 -3.37 -14.68 0.87
C PHE A 106 -4.20 -13.94 1.92
N ALA A 107 -3.92 -12.66 2.17
CA ALA A 107 -4.62 -11.83 3.13
C ALA A 107 -5.57 -10.81 2.48
N HIS A 108 -5.57 -10.68 1.14
CA HIS A 108 -6.44 -9.75 0.45
C HIS A 108 -7.91 -10.19 0.61
N PRO A 109 -8.81 -9.32 1.10
CA PRO A 109 -10.21 -9.68 1.28
C PRO A 109 -10.90 -9.87 -0.07
N LEU A 110 -11.71 -10.92 -0.16
CA LEU A 110 -12.54 -11.14 -1.35
C LEU A 110 -13.79 -10.27 -1.31
N GLU A 111 -14.12 -9.67 -2.43
CA GLU A 111 -15.48 -9.16 -2.64
C GLU A 111 -16.48 -10.32 -2.67
N LYS A 112 -17.71 -10.08 -2.19
CA LYS A 112 -18.78 -11.11 -2.14
C LYS A 112 -19.08 -11.78 -3.49
N ARG A 113 -18.69 -11.15 -4.60
CA ARG A 113 -18.92 -11.65 -5.98
C ARG A 113 -17.74 -12.44 -6.56
N GLN A 114 -16.59 -12.51 -5.85
CA GLN A 114 -15.41 -13.23 -6.33
C GLN A 114 -15.45 -14.68 -5.86
N SER A 115 -15.29 -15.63 -6.78
CA SER A 115 -15.21 -17.04 -6.44
C SER A 115 -13.86 -17.41 -5.83
N GLY A 116 -13.85 -18.41 -4.93
CA GLY A 116 -12.62 -18.92 -4.32
C GLY A 116 -11.58 -19.42 -5.32
N ASP A 117 -12.00 -19.88 -6.51
CA ASP A 117 -11.12 -20.38 -7.56
C ASP A 117 -10.24 -19.30 -8.17
N HIS A 118 -10.76 -18.07 -8.31
CA HIS A 118 -9.95 -16.93 -8.75
C HIS A 118 -8.85 -16.59 -7.74
N GLN A 119 -9.15 -16.66 -6.45
CA GLN A 119 -8.17 -16.38 -5.39
C GLN A 119 -7.00 -17.37 -5.40
N ILE A 120 -7.29 -18.66 -5.58
CA ILE A 120 -6.24 -19.70 -5.67
C ILE A 120 -5.25 -19.36 -6.80
N GLY A 121 -5.74 -18.97 -7.98
CA GLY A 121 -4.89 -18.58 -9.08
C GLY A 121 -3.98 -17.39 -8.77
N TRP A 122 -4.47 -16.37 -8.05
CA TRP A 122 -3.65 -15.22 -7.64
C TRP A 122 -2.62 -15.59 -6.56
N GLN A 123 -2.98 -16.50 -5.64
CA GLN A 123 -2.07 -17.05 -4.64
C GLN A 123 -0.93 -17.83 -5.28
N PHE A 124 -1.22 -18.66 -6.30
CA PHE A 124 -0.19 -19.35 -7.09
C PHE A 124 0.73 -18.37 -7.80
N SER A 125 0.21 -17.34 -8.45
CA SER A 125 1.03 -16.30 -9.10
C SER A 125 1.95 -15.61 -8.11
N SER A 126 1.45 -15.26 -6.92
CA SER A 126 2.25 -14.65 -5.85
C SER A 126 3.37 -15.57 -5.37
N LEU A 127 3.08 -16.86 -5.16
CA LEU A 127 4.08 -17.86 -4.78
C LEU A 127 5.12 -18.06 -5.88
N GLN A 128 4.68 -18.17 -7.14
CA GLN A 128 5.56 -18.37 -8.29
C GLN A 128 6.55 -17.22 -8.42
N ASN A 129 6.08 -15.96 -8.33
CA ASN A 129 6.94 -14.78 -8.37
C ASN A 129 7.97 -14.78 -7.24
N ALA A 130 7.54 -15.11 -6.02
CA ALA A 130 8.44 -15.22 -4.89
C ALA A 130 9.48 -16.33 -5.07
N LEU A 131 9.12 -17.49 -5.62
CA LEU A 131 10.06 -18.61 -5.88
C LEU A 131 11.06 -18.29 -6.99
N CYS A 132 10.66 -17.54 -8.01
CA CYS A 132 11.50 -17.15 -9.15
C CYS A 132 12.44 -15.96 -8.88
N SER A 133 12.38 -15.37 -7.66
CA SER A 133 13.22 -14.24 -7.28
C SER A 133 14.40 -14.67 -6.40
N ASP A 134 15.46 -13.86 -6.37
CA ASP A 134 16.61 -14.05 -5.48
C ASP A 134 16.35 -13.42 -4.12
N TRP A 135 15.52 -12.38 -4.07
CA TRP A 135 15.11 -11.72 -2.83
C TRP A 135 13.65 -11.26 -2.88
N VAL A 136 13.01 -11.26 -1.72
CA VAL A 136 11.62 -10.80 -1.54
C VAL A 136 11.58 -9.77 -0.42
N SER A 137 10.95 -8.62 -0.66
CA SER A 137 10.65 -7.64 0.39
C SER A 137 9.15 -7.41 0.52
N PHE A 138 8.70 -7.22 1.74
CA PHE A 138 7.32 -6.88 2.08
C PHE A 138 7.31 -5.49 2.71
N ASN A 139 6.27 -4.71 2.44
CA ASN A 139 6.16 -3.38 3.00
C ASN A 139 5.94 -3.34 4.52
N THR A 140 5.44 -4.43 5.12
CA THR A 140 5.21 -4.57 6.57
C THR A 140 5.43 -6.00 7.03
N ALA A 141 5.65 -6.18 8.35
CA ALA A 141 5.68 -7.51 8.96
C ALA A 141 4.30 -8.19 8.86
N PHE A 142 3.21 -7.43 9.00
CA PHE A 142 1.85 -7.93 8.76
C PHE A 142 1.72 -8.54 7.35
N ASN A 143 2.19 -7.86 6.31
CA ASN A 143 2.15 -8.37 4.93
C ASN A 143 2.97 -9.66 4.78
N ARG A 144 4.20 -9.67 5.30
CA ARG A 144 5.08 -10.85 5.27
C ARG A 144 4.48 -12.04 6.03
N ASP A 145 4.03 -11.82 7.23
CA ASP A 145 3.60 -12.90 8.11
C ASP A 145 2.30 -13.53 7.61
N THR A 146 1.34 -12.71 7.16
CA THR A 146 0.10 -13.20 6.52
C THR A 146 0.36 -13.92 5.20
N PHE A 147 1.37 -13.52 4.42
CA PHE A 147 1.80 -14.26 3.24
C PHE A 147 2.25 -15.67 3.62
N PHE A 148 3.16 -15.82 4.58
CA PHE A 148 3.68 -17.12 4.98
C PHE A 148 2.65 -17.99 5.72
N GLU A 149 1.74 -17.40 6.48
CA GLU A 149 0.63 -18.10 7.10
C GLU A 149 -0.35 -18.66 6.06
N GLY A 150 -0.78 -17.80 5.14
CA GLY A 150 -1.66 -18.20 4.06
C GLY A 150 -1.04 -19.24 3.12
N LEU A 151 0.25 -19.08 2.81
CA LEU A 151 1.01 -20.06 2.02
C LEU A 151 1.02 -21.42 2.71
N ARG A 152 1.33 -21.48 4.02
CA ARG A 152 1.29 -22.74 4.78
C ARG A 152 -0.10 -23.39 4.76
N ALA A 153 -1.15 -22.57 4.92
CA ALA A 153 -2.54 -23.05 4.88
C ALA A 153 -2.92 -23.58 3.49
N MET A 154 -2.51 -22.92 2.42
CA MET A 154 -2.71 -23.39 1.05
C MET A 154 -2.00 -24.71 0.79
N LEU A 155 -0.71 -24.81 1.12
CA LEU A 155 0.09 -26.02 0.88
C LEU A 155 -0.44 -27.26 1.61
N LYS A 156 -1.05 -27.10 2.79
CA LYS A 156 -1.69 -28.20 3.52
C LYS A 156 -2.91 -28.79 2.80
N ARG A 157 -3.56 -28.01 1.93
CA ARG A 157 -4.77 -28.40 1.18
C ARG A 157 -4.47 -28.94 -0.23
N MET A 158 -3.21 -28.81 -0.68
CA MET A 158 -2.82 -29.31 -2.00
C MET A 158 -2.85 -30.84 -2.03
N PRO A 159 -3.31 -31.43 -3.17
CA PRO A 159 -3.34 -32.89 -3.34
C PRO A 159 -1.93 -33.51 -3.25
N GLU A 160 -0.92 -32.83 -3.81
CA GLU A 160 0.46 -33.25 -3.73
C GLU A 160 1.25 -32.35 -2.78
N ARG A 161 2.15 -32.97 -2.00
CA ARG A 161 3.02 -32.24 -1.08
C ARG A 161 4.20 -31.63 -1.82
N LEU A 162 4.33 -30.32 -1.75
CA LEU A 162 5.56 -29.65 -2.17
C LEU A 162 6.67 -29.87 -1.15
N PRO A 163 7.95 -29.96 -1.59
CA PRO A 163 9.08 -30.01 -0.69
C PRO A 163 9.13 -28.80 0.25
N ASN A 164 9.37 -29.00 1.54
CA ASN A 164 9.43 -27.92 2.52
C ASN A 164 10.63 -26.99 2.33
N LYS A 165 11.73 -27.49 1.78
CA LYS A 165 13.00 -26.77 1.65
C LYS A 165 12.91 -25.47 0.83
N PRO A 166 12.24 -25.40 -0.33
CA PRO A 166 12.07 -24.15 -1.09
C PRO A 166 11.32 -23.07 -0.30
N VAL A 167 10.25 -23.43 0.42
CA VAL A 167 9.47 -22.48 1.23
C VAL A 167 10.27 -21.96 2.43
N ALA A 168 11.04 -22.83 3.09
CA ALA A 168 11.93 -22.41 4.18
C ALA A 168 13.01 -21.46 3.68
N LYS A 169 13.63 -21.75 2.51
CA LYS A 169 14.59 -20.86 1.87
C LYS A 169 13.97 -19.50 1.51
N LEU A 170 12.72 -19.47 1.04
CA LEU A 170 12.02 -18.24 0.72
C LEU A 170 11.90 -17.33 1.94
N LYS A 171 11.59 -17.89 3.12
CA LYS A 171 11.52 -17.11 4.36
C LYS A 171 12.88 -16.49 4.73
N VAL A 172 13.98 -17.22 4.54
CA VAL A 172 15.34 -16.73 4.84
C VAL A 172 15.78 -15.60 3.89
N ARG A 173 15.34 -15.66 2.63
CA ARG A 173 15.62 -14.62 1.63
C ARG A 173 14.51 -13.57 1.51
N SER A 174 13.87 -13.25 2.63
CA SER A 174 12.86 -12.21 2.70
C SER A 174 13.09 -11.27 3.87
N ASP A 175 12.68 -10.01 3.70
CA ASP A 175 12.72 -8.98 4.73
C ASP A 175 11.49 -8.08 4.70
N VAL A 176 11.49 -7.10 5.60
CA VAL A 176 10.50 -6.01 5.63
C VAL A 176 11.21 -4.71 5.28
N MET A 177 10.72 -4.07 4.23
CA MET A 177 11.16 -2.75 3.77
C MET A 177 9.91 -1.92 3.48
N PRO A 178 9.55 -0.93 4.32
CA PRO A 178 8.35 -0.13 4.10
C PRO A 178 8.44 0.69 2.81
N VAL A 179 7.30 1.03 2.22
CA VAL A 179 7.23 2.10 1.21
C VAL A 179 7.48 3.41 1.92
N PRO A 180 8.59 4.10 1.65
CA PRO A 180 8.88 5.36 2.33
C PRO A 180 8.05 6.49 1.74
N LEU A 181 7.66 7.44 2.59
CA LEU A 181 7.05 8.69 2.16
C LEU A 181 8.13 9.71 1.74
N THR A 182 7.74 10.66 0.90
CA THR A 182 8.51 11.87 0.66
C THR A 182 8.42 12.80 1.88
N ASP A 183 9.36 13.74 2.03
CA ASP A 183 9.34 14.71 3.14
C ASP A 183 8.26 15.80 2.98
N THR A 184 7.42 15.70 1.95
CA THR A 184 6.42 16.72 1.55
C THR A 184 5.51 17.19 2.70
N PHE A 185 5.07 16.28 3.56
CA PHE A 185 4.14 16.63 4.64
C PHE A 185 4.82 16.97 5.96
N THR A 186 6.15 16.79 6.08
CA THR A 186 6.87 17.07 7.32
C THR A 186 6.81 18.55 7.71
N GLU A 187 7.00 19.46 6.75
CA GLU A 187 6.93 20.90 7.00
C GLU A 187 5.52 21.35 7.39
N MET A 188 4.49 20.64 6.95
CA MET A 188 3.09 20.95 7.25
C MET A 188 2.72 20.69 8.71
N ARG A 189 3.56 19.98 9.49
CA ARG A 189 3.36 19.84 10.94
C ARG A 189 3.38 21.18 11.67
N LYS A 190 4.09 22.17 11.12
CA LYS A 190 4.23 23.52 11.70
C LYS A 190 3.02 24.41 11.45
N LEU A 191 2.10 24.00 10.55
CA LEU A 191 0.90 24.78 10.25
C LEU A 191 -0.10 24.70 11.40
N ASP A 192 -0.87 25.79 11.56
CA ASP A 192 -1.98 25.81 12.51
C ASP A 192 -3.03 24.78 12.13
N LYS A 193 -3.31 23.87 13.06
CA LYS A 193 -4.27 22.81 12.90
C LYS A 193 -5.67 23.27 13.27
N ASP A 194 -6.65 22.88 12.48
CA ASP A 194 -8.05 22.96 12.85
C ASP A 194 -8.44 21.69 13.61
N PRO A 195 -8.60 21.70 14.94
CA PRO A 195 -8.87 20.52 15.73
C PRO A 195 -10.23 19.87 15.39
N SER A 196 -11.15 20.63 14.78
CA SER A 196 -12.44 20.14 14.32
C SER A 196 -12.39 19.47 12.94
N LEU A 197 -11.29 19.66 12.17
CA LEU A 197 -11.17 19.14 10.82
C LEU A 197 -10.77 17.67 10.82
N VAL A 198 -11.72 16.82 10.43
CA VAL A 198 -11.52 15.38 10.18
C VAL A 198 -11.24 15.16 8.70
N VAL A 199 -10.14 14.51 8.40
CA VAL A 199 -9.75 14.14 7.02
C VAL A 199 -9.80 12.65 6.83
N TRP A 200 -10.46 12.22 5.73
CA TRP A 200 -10.46 10.85 5.23
C TRP A 200 -9.93 10.88 3.79
N ASN A 201 -8.75 10.30 3.59
CA ASN A 201 -8.00 10.41 2.32
C ASN A 201 -7.79 9.07 1.60
N HIS A 202 -8.70 8.10 1.82
CA HIS A 202 -8.70 6.82 1.13
C HIS A 202 -9.49 6.88 -0.18
N ARG A 203 -9.20 5.92 -1.09
CA ARG A 203 -10.07 5.65 -2.24
C ARG A 203 -11.44 5.18 -1.77
N TRP A 204 -12.50 5.52 -2.51
CA TRP A 204 -13.88 5.12 -2.19
C TRP A 204 -14.14 3.65 -2.54
N GLU A 205 -13.38 2.76 -1.91
CA GLU A 205 -13.51 1.32 -2.06
C GLU A 205 -14.26 0.72 -0.87
N TRP A 206 -14.92 -0.42 -1.10
CA TRP A 206 -15.76 -1.08 -0.08
C TRP A 206 -14.98 -1.47 1.18
N ASP A 207 -13.70 -1.83 1.04
CA ASP A 207 -12.81 -2.21 2.14
C ASP A 207 -12.33 -1.01 2.98
N LYS A 208 -12.43 0.21 2.46
CA LYS A 208 -12.11 1.45 3.19
C LYS A 208 -13.28 1.95 4.05
N GLN A 209 -14.47 1.35 3.90
CA GLN A 209 -15.65 1.53 4.77
C GLN A 209 -16.08 2.98 4.98
N PRO A 210 -16.22 3.82 3.93
CA PRO A 210 -16.66 5.22 4.10
C PRO A 210 -18.01 5.34 4.81
N GLN A 211 -18.93 4.37 4.61
CA GLN A 211 -20.24 4.36 5.25
C GLN A 211 -20.16 4.36 6.78
N ARG A 212 -19.20 3.61 7.35
CA ARG A 212 -19.04 3.54 8.82
C ARG A 212 -18.58 4.87 9.39
N LEU A 213 -17.65 5.53 8.69
CA LEU A 213 -17.20 6.86 9.08
C LEU A 213 -18.35 7.87 9.05
N LEU A 214 -19.09 7.90 7.93
CA LEU A 214 -20.19 8.84 7.74
C LEU A 214 -21.26 8.66 8.81
N LYS A 215 -21.66 7.42 9.11
CA LYS A 215 -22.63 7.12 10.20
C LYS A 215 -22.12 7.62 11.56
N ALA A 216 -20.87 7.33 11.92
CA ALA A 216 -20.29 7.79 13.18
C ALA A 216 -20.25 9.33 13.29
N LEU A 217 -19.92 10.03 12.20
CA LEU A 217 -19.89 11.49 12.18
C LEU A 217 -21.27 12.12 12.22
N ILE A 218 -22.28 11.51 11.59
CA ILE A 218 -23.69 11.96 11.67
C ILE A 218 -24.18 11.88 13.11
N GLU A 219 -23.94 10.75 13.79
CA GLU A 219 -24.32 10.59 15.20
C GLU A 219 -23.62 11.63 16.09
N LEU A 220 -22.33 11.86 15.91
CA LEU A 220 -21.60 12.90 16.66
C LEU A 220 -22.17 14.31 16.45
N ARG A 221 -22.53 14.63 15.20
CA ARG A 221 -23.18 15.92 14.90
C ARG A 221 -24.56 16.04 15.56
N GLN A 222 -25.36 15.00 15.55
CA GLN A 222 -26.66 14.96 16.21
C GLN A 222 -26.56 15.14 17.74
N GLU A 223 -25.46 14.70 18.32
CA GLU A 223 -25.12 14.90 19.74
C GLU A 223 -24.49 16.29 20.03
N GLY A 224 -24.43 17.17 19.04
CA GLY A 224 -23.93 18.55 19.18
C GLY A 224 -22.41 18.70 19.11
N VAL A 225 -21.67 17.66 18.71
CA VAL A 225 -20.23 17.75 18.53
C VAL A 225 -19.90 18.56 17.27
N CYS A 226 -19.15 19.66 17.45
CA CYS A 226 -18.70 20.48 16.32
C CYS A 226 -17.59 19.75 15.54
N LEU A 227 -17.80 19.52 14.26
CA LEU A 227 -16.84 18.87 13.36
C LEU A 227 -16.91 19.44 11.94
N ARG A 228 -15.80 19.34 11.23
CA ARG A 228 -15.66 19.63 9.80
C ARG A 228 -15.10 18.40 9.11
N LEU A 229 -15.57 18.07 7.92
CA LEU A 229 -15.20 16.84 7.21
C LEU A 229 -14.64 17.14 5.81
N ALA A 230 -13.45 16.63 5.54
CA ALA A 230 -12.88 16.58 4.19
C ALA A 230 -12.69 15.12 3.76
N MET A 231 -13.49 14.69 2.78
CA MET A 231 -13.37 13.39 2.10
C MET A 231 -12.57 13.60 0.83
N LEU A 232 -11.28 13.20 0.81
CA LEU A 232 -10.32 13.60 -0.24
C LEU A 232 -10.05 12.54 -1.30
N GLY A 233 -10.65 11.35 -1.15
CA GLY A 233 -10.33 10.18 -1.96
C GLY A 233 -10.92 10.19 -3.37
N SER A 234 -10.22 9.56 -4.31
CA SER A 234 -10.73 9.31 -5.66
C SER A 234 -11.79 8.19 -5.69
N GLY A 235 -12.62 8.19 -6.75
CA GLY A 235 -13.62 7.14 -7.01
C GLY A 235 -15.04 7.45 -6.54
N CYS A 236 -15.33 8.67 -6.09
CA CYS A 236 -16.67 9.09 -5.65
C CYS A 236 -17.41 10.00 -6.64
N ALA A 237 -16.82 10.36 -7.77
CA ALA A 237 -17.43 11.30 -8.70
C ALA A 237 -18.80 10.77 -9.19
N GLY A 238 -19.86 11.53 -8.91
CA GLY A 238 -21.24 11.20 -9.32
C GLY A 238 -21.89 10.05 -8.55
N ASP A 239 -21.33 9.64 -7.40
CA ASP A 239 -21.86 8.55 -6.61
C ASP A 239 -23.01 9.03 -5.71
N GLU A 240 -24.25 8.75 -6.11
CA GLU A 240 -25.48 9.09 -5.37
C GLU A 240 -25.69 8.22 -4.11
N ARG A 241 -24.92 7.14 -3.94
CA ARG A 241 -25.06 6.20 -2.80
C ARG A 241 -24.92 6.86 -1.44
N PHE A 242 -24.26 8.02 -1.38
CA PHE A 242 -23.99 8.76 -0.13
C PHE A 242 -24.74 10.09 -0.04
N GLN A 243 -25.80 10.27 -0.84
CA GLN A 243 -26.52 11.55 -0.85
C GLN A 243 -27.20 11.83 0.49
N ALA A 244 -27.81 10.81 1.11
CA ALA A 244 -28.45 10.96 2.43
C ALA A 244 -27.45 11.35 3.53
N GLU A 245 -26.26 10.76 3.53
CA GLU A 245 -25.21 11.09 4.48
C GLU A 245 -24.65 12.50 4.24
N ARG A 246 -24.51 12.90 2.97
CA ARG A 246 -24.11 14.28 2.63
C ARG A 246 -25.12 15.30 3.12
N ASP A 247 -26.41 15.06 2.90
CA ASP A 247 -27.48 15.93 3.36
C ASP A 247 -27.53 16.03 4.88
N ALA A 248 -27.35 14.90 5.59
CA ALA A 248 -27.31 14.86 7.04
C ALA A 248 -26.08 15.59 7.64
N LEU A 249 -24.93 15.58 6.97
CA LEU A 249 -23.72 16.29 7.40
C LEU A 249 -23.72 17.76 6.96
N GLY A 250 -24.38 18.11 5.86
CA GLY A 250 -24.59 19.49 5.39
C GLY A 250 -23.33 20.36 5.45
N ASP A 251 -23.42 21.49 6.14
CA ASP A 251 -22.34 22.50 6.23
C ASP A 251 -21.08 21.99 6.96
N SER A 252 -21.13 20.84 7.61
CA SER A 252 -19.93 20.23 8.17
C SER A 252 -18.96 19.71 7.08
N ILE A 253 -19.45 19.46 5.86
CA ILE A 253 -18.62 18.98 4.74
C ILE A 253 -17.91 20.19 4.11
N VAL A 254 -16.58 20.19 4.19
CA VAL A 254 -15.74 21.23 3.57
C VAL A 254 -15.11 20.78 2.25
N HIS A 255 -15.06 19.46 2.01
CA HIS A 255 -14.65 18.89 0.74
C HIS A 255 -15.23 17.47 0.56
N TRP A 256 -15.60 17.15 -0.68
CA TRP A 256 -16.15 15.83 -1.03
C TRP A 256 -15.66 15.37 -2.41
N GLY A 257 -14.93 14.27 -2.43
CA GLY A 257 -14.39 13.66 -3.64
C GLY A 257 -12.89 13.83 -3.80
N GLU A 258 -12.39 13.55 -5.00
CA GLU A 258 -10.97 13.68 -5.28
C GLU A 258 -10.51 15.14 -5.19
N ALA A 259 -9.49 15.38 -4.40
CA ALA A 259 -8.91 16.70 -4.26
C ALA A 259 -7.69 16.87 -5.17
N GLU A 260 -7.59 18.03 -5.80
CA GLU A 260 -6.40 18.43 -6.53
C GLU A 260 -5.17 18.46 -5.60
N PRO A 261 -3.94 18.15 -6.10
CA PRO A 261 -2.75 17.98 -5.26
C PRO A 261 -2.47 19.14 -4.30
N VAL A 262 -2.74 20.38 -4.70
CA VAL A 262 -2.55 21.57 -3.84
C VAL A 262 -3.56 21.56 -2.69
N ARG A 263 -4.84 21.33 -3.00
CA ARG A 263 -5.92 21.26 -2.01
C ARG A 263 -5.78 20.05 -1.09
N TYR A 264 -5.36 18.93 -1.63
CA TYR A 264 -5.06 17.72 -0.84
C TYR A 264 -4.02 18.02 0.25
N ARG A 265 -2.90 18.68 -0.12
CA ARG A 265 -1.86 19.09 0.83
C ARG A 265 -2.38 20.10 1.85
N GLU A 266 -3.18 21.08 1.41
CA GLU A 266 -3.78 22.09 2.30
C GLU A 266 -4.65 21.43 3.38
N TYR A 267 -5.58 20.53 2.98
CA TYR A 267 -6.43 19.83 3.93
C TYR A 267 -5.63 18.97 4.91
N LEU A 268 -4.68 18.15 4.43
CA LEU A 268 -3.82 17.37 5.32
C LEU A 268 -2.98 18.28 6.25
N GLY A 269 -2.44 19.37 5.72
CA GLY A 269 -1.64 20.30 6.49
C GLY A 269 -2.43 20.96 7.64
N ARG A 270 -3.73 21.18 7.47
CA ARG A 270 -4.62 21.80 8.48
C ARG A 270 -5.41 20.78 9.30
N ALA A 271 -5.39 19.48 8.94
CA ALA A 271 -6.16 18.47 9.63
C ALA A 271 -5.79 18.36 11.12
N GLY A 272 -6.79 18.42 11.99
CA GLY A 272 -6.69 18.02 13.38
C GLY A 272 -6.71 16.52 13.54
N ILE A 273 -7.52 15.84 12.74
CA ILE A 273 -7.74 14.39 12.80
C ILE A 273 -7.63 13.78 11.41
N GLY A 274 -6.79 12.74 11.27
CA GLY A 274 -6.79 11.80 10.15
C GLY A 274 -7.47 10.51 10.57
N VAL A 275 -8.41 9.98 9.79
CA VAL A 275 -9.17 8.80 10.20
C VAL A 275 -9.15 7.71 9.15
N SER A 276 -9.06 6.46 9.61
CA SER A 276 -9.34 5.27 8.81
C SER A 276 -10.29 4.33 9.53
N CYS A 277 -11.19 3.74 8.77
CA CYS A 277 -12.05 2.63 9.21
C CYS A 277 -11.87 1.39 8.31
N ALA A 278 -10.77 1.33 7.57
CA ALA A 278 -10.50 0.29 6.60
C ALA A 278 -10.51 -1.12 7.23
N LYS A 279 -11.15 -2.06 6.54
CA LYS A 279 -11.09 -3.50 6.85
C LYS A 279 -9.76 -4.09 6.46
N HIS A 280 -9.12 -3.50 5.46
CA HIS A 280 -7.90 -4.02 4.90
C HIS A 280 -6.96 -2.89 4.45
N ASP A 281 -5.70 -3.02 4.88
CA ASP A 281 -4.58 -2.21 4.45
C ASP A 281 -3.26 -2.93 4.75
N PHE A 282 -2.31 -2.89 3.84
CA PHE A 282 -1.02 -3.54 4.05
C PHE A 282 0.05 -2.61 4.62
N GLN A 283 -0.12 -1.30 4.49
CA GLN A 283 0.74 -0.30 5.13
C GLN A 283 -0.03 0.96 5.52
N GLY A 284 -0.98 1.43 4.66
CA GLY A 284 -1.78 2.60 4.94
C GLY A 284 -1.07 3.91 4.63
N LEU A 285 -0.59 4.10 3.39
CA LEU A 285 0.10 5.33 2.99
C LEU A 285 -0.71 6.58 3.27
N ALA A 286 -2.02 6.57 2.99
CA ALA A 286 -2.92 7.68 3.28
C ALA A 286 -2.91 8.10 4.76
N VAL A 287 -2.92 7.11 5.66
CA VAL A 287 -2.83 7.36 7.11
C VAL A 287 -1.46 7.89 7.51
N LEU A 288 -0.40 7.35 6.93
CA LEU A 288 0.97 7.81 7.17
C LEU A 288 1.17 9.25 6.70
N GLU A 289 0.57 9.68 5.58
CA GLU A 289 0.59 11.07 5.12
C GLU A 289 -0.09 12.02 6.12
N ALA A 290 -1.27 11.66 6.64
CA ALA A 290 -1.96 12.44 7.67
C ALA A 290 -1.15 12.50 8.97
N ALA A 291 -0.53 11.40 9.37
CA ALA A 291 0.34 11.31 10.53
C ALA A 291 1.62 12.15 10.35
N GLN A 292 2.23 12.10 9.17
CA GLN A 292 3.39 12.92 8.80
C GLN A 292 3.05 14.39 8.84
N ALA A 293 1.88 14.79 8.34
CA ALA A 293 1.39 16.16 8.39
C ALA A 293 1.10 16.64 9.82
N GLY A 294 1.02 15.78 10.81
CA GLY A 294 0.86 16.14 12.22
C GLY A 294 -0.57 16.06 12.75
N ALA A 295 -1.48 15.44 12.03
CA ALA A 295 -2.82 15.13 12.54
C ALA A 295 -2.77 14.06 13.66
N THR A 296 -3.75 14.08 14.56
CA THR A 296 -4.07 12.91 15.38
C THR A 296 -4.67 11.86 14.48
N VAL A 297 -4.13 10.63 14.45
CA VAL A 297 -4.70 9.57 13.61
C VAL A 297 -5.54 8.62 14.44
N VAL A 298 -6.81 8.44 14.03
CA VAL A 298 -7.81 7.55 14.64
C VAL A 298 -7.95 6.32 13.77
N LEU A 299 -7.58 5.16 14.30
CA LEU A 299 -7.42 3.93 13.53
C LEU A 299 -8.03 2.70 14.20
N PRO A 300 -8.54 1.71 13.45
CA PRO A 300 -8.87 0.42 14.02
C PRO A 300 -7.59 -0.34 14.41
N LYS A 301 -7.60 -1.01 15.56
CA LYS A 301 -6.47 -1.83 16.03
C LYS A 301 -6.41 -3.17 15.26
N ARG A 302 -6.20 -3.09 13.95
CA ARG A 302 -6.14 -4.25 13.05
C ARG A 302 -5.19 -4.03 11.90
N VAL A 303 -4.95 -5.08 11.12
CA VAL A 303 -4.08 -5.13 9.93
C VAL A 303 -2.69 -4.53 10.21
N ALA A 304 -2.13 -3.74 9.33
CA ALA A 304 -0.81 -3.16 9.50
C ALA A 304 -0.77 -1.91 10.42
N TYR A 305 -1.90 -1.34 10.82
CA TYR A 305 -1.91 -0.05 11.53
C TYR A 305 -1.15 -0.03 12.86
N PRO A 306 -1.26 -1.06 13.76
CA PRO A 306 -0.48 -1.07 14.99
C PRO A 306 1.03 -1.08 14.77
N GLU A 307 1.48 -1.68 13.67
CA GLU A 307 2.89 -1.71 13.27
C GLU A 307 3.32 -0.37 12.67
N CYS A 308 2.51 0.16 11.72
CA CYS A 308 2.89 1.32 10.92
C CYS A 308 2.76 2.65 11.67
N VAL A 309 1.82 2.76 12.61
CA VAL A 309 1.54 3.99 13.36
C VAL A 309 1.40 3.71 14.86
N PRO A 310 2.48 3.23 15.52
CA PRO A 310 2.44 2.97 16.96
C PRO A 310 2.25 4.25 17.75
N GLY A 311 1.18 4.54 18.35
CA GLY A 311 0.85 5.81 19.03
C GLY A 311 -0.35 6.52 18.42
N ALA A 312 -0.96 5.93 17.40
CA ALA A 312 -2.27 6.33 16.92
C ALA A 312 -3.35 6.18 18.02
N TYR A 313 -4.44 6.87 17.83
CA TYR A 313 -5.64 6.69 18.67
C TYR A 313 -6.38 5.45 18.16
N PHE A 314 -6.17 4.31 18.83
CA PHE A 314 -6.75 3.04 18.39
C PHE A 314 -8.12 2.81 19.01
N TYR A 315 -9.10 2.43 18.16
CA TYR A 315 -10.34 1.77 18.59
C TYR A 315 -10.27 0.27 18.29
N PRO A 316 -11.07 -0.61 18.97
CA PRO A 316 -10.96 -2.06 18.81
C PRO A 316 -11.03 -2.54 17.36
N GLY A 317 -12.05 -2.11 16.61
CA GLY A 317 -12.16 -2.35 15.16
C GLY A 317 -12.25 -3.83 14.74
N SER A 318 -12.47 -4.75 15.68
CA SER A 318 -12.45 -6.20 15.47
C SER A 318 -13.82 -6.85 15.49
N SER A 319 -14.88 -6.07 15.77
CA SER A 319 -16.22 -6.60 15.83
C SER A 319 -16.73 -7.05 14.46
N LYS A 320 -17.41 -8.19 14.43
CA LYS A 320 -18.19 -8.64 13.27
C LYS A 320 -19.52 -7.87 13.17
N ASP A 321 -19.98 -7.31 14.29
CA ASP A 321 -21.15 -6.47 14.37
C ASP A 321 -20.77 -5.04 13.93
N GLU A 322 -21.41 -4.58 12.87
CA GLU A 322 -21.15 -3.25 12.30
C GLU A 322 -21.54 -2.13 13.27
N ALA A 323 -22.60 -2.30 14.05
CA ALA A 323 -23.06 -1.29 15.01
C ALA A 323 -22.03 -1.07 16.12
N VAL A 324 -21.45 -2.15 16.64
CA VAL A 324 -20.37 -2.08 17.63
C VAL A 324 -19.12 -1.39 17.06
N ASP A 325 -18.73 -1.74 15.85
CA ASP A 325 -17.56 -1.14 15.18
C ASP A 325 -17.75 0.39 14.95
N ILE A 326 -19.00 0.81 14.61
CA ILE A 326 -19.35 2.23 14.46
C ILE A 326 -19.35 2.95 15.81
N ALA A 327 -19.89 2.33 16.86
CA ALA A 327 -19.89 2.91 18.21
C ALA A 327 -18.44 3.12 18.73
N ASP A 328 -17.58 2.12 18.57
CA ASP A 328 -16.16 2.21 18.94
C ASP A 328 -15.44 3.36 18.18
N LEU A 329 -15.67 3.46 16.87
CA LEU A 329 -15.12 4.53 16.03
C LEU A 329 -15.64 5.90 16.49
N LYS A 330 -16.95 6.01 16.77
CA LYS A 330 -17.59 7.24 17.24
C LYS A 330 -16.95 7.73 18.54
N GLU A 331 -16.78 6.85 19.52
CA GLU A 331 -16.16 7.23 20.80
C GLU A 331 -14.69 7.66 20.65
N ALA A 332 -13.92 6.99 19.79
CA ALA A 332 -12.55 7.38 19.50
C ALA A 332 -12.49 8.77 18.82
N LEU A 333 -13.37 9.04 17.86
CA LEU A 333 -13.47 10.35 17.21
C LEU A 333 -13.94 11.42 18.18
N ARG A 334 -14.94 11.14 19.03
CA ARG A 334 -15.39 12.05 20.10
C ARG A 334 -14.24 12.46 20.99
N ALA A 335 -13.48 11.49 21.50
CA ALA A 335 -12.34 11.74 22.37
C ALA A 335 -11.29 12.61 21.68
N ALA A 336 -10.99 12.36 20.40
CA ALA A 336 -10.03 13.15 19.64
C ALA A 336 -10.52 14.59 19.37
N LEU A 337 -11.81 14.78 19.06
CA LEU A 337 -12.43 16.09 18.83
C LEU A 337 -12.50 16.93 20.11
N ILE A 338 -12.92 16.34 21.24
CA ILE A 338 -13.02 17.00 22.53
C ILE A 338 -11.64 17.40 23.08
N ALA A 339 -10.59 16.63 22.78
CA ALA A 339 -9.23 16.97 23.19
C ALA A 339 -8.78 18.36 22.67
N GLY A 340 -9.36 18.86 21.60
CA GLY A 340 -9.18 20.23 21.09
C GLY A 340 -7.76 20.56 20.63
N LYS A 341 -6.84 19.59 20.71
CA LYS A 341 -5.45 19.72 20.25
C LYS A 341 -5.01 18.43 19.59
N PRO A 342 -4.40 18.49 18.41
CA PRO A 342 -3.81 17.30 17.80
C PRO A 342 -2.74 16.67 18.68
N LYS A 343 -2.72 15.34 18.71
CA LYS A 343 -1.69 14.52 19.34
C LYS A 343 -0.95 13.74 18.25
N PRO A 344 0.01 14.37 17.57
CA PRO A 344 0.70 13.76 16.46
C PRO A 344 1.62 12.63 16.95
N VAL A 345 1.74 11.58 16.17
CA VAL A 345 2.73 10.52 16.39
C VAL A 345 4.15 11.03 16.13
N SER A 346 5.15 10.32 16.65
CA SER A 346 6.55 10.64 16.38
C SER A 346 6.88 10.48 14.90
N LEU A 347 7.60 11.44 14.31
CA LEU A 347 8.11 11.31 12.93
C LEU A 347 9.05 10.12 12.76
N ALA A 348 9.80 9.75 13.80
CA ALA A 348 10.68 8.59 13.76
C ALA A 348 9.97 7.25 13.51
N THR A 349 8.64 7.21 13.60
CA THR A 349 7.85 6.02 13.26
C THR A 349 7.37 6.00 11.81
N ILE A 350 7.56 7.10 11.08
CA ILE A 350 7.10 7.23 9.70
C ILE A 350 8.28 6.99 8.76
N PRO A 351 8.22 5.98 7.88
CA PRO A 351 9.32 5.70 6.96
C PRO A 351 9.45 6.83 5.92
N LEU A 352 10.61 7.47 5.84
CA LEU A 352 10.91 8.53 4.88
C LEU A 352 12.01 8.10 3.91
N TRP A 353 11.96 8.58 2.66
CA TRP A 353 13.02 8.30 1.68
C TRP A 353 14.39 8.82 2.13
N SER A 354 14.43 9.94 2.86
CA SER A 354 15.65 10.47 3.47
C SER A 354 16.36 9.46 4.38
N GLU A 355 15.62 8.60 5.04
CA GLU A 355 16.13 7.57 5.97
C GLU A 355 16.34 6.21 5.28
N TRP A 356 15.40 5.79 4.43
CA TRP A 356 15.37 4.45 3.86
C TRP A 356 16.15 4.26 2.56
N LYS A 357 16.52 5.35 1.86
CA LYS A 357 17.27 5.26 0.60
C LYS A 357 18.56 4.44 0.71
N ALA A 358 19.26 4.53 1.85
CA ALA A 358 20.50 3.77 2.06
C ALA A 358 20.25 2.26 2.12
N ALA A 359 19.20 1.82 2.82
CA ALA A 359 18.81 0.41 2.91
C ALA A 359 18.38 -0.16 1.54
N TYR A 360 17.63 0.62 0.76
CA TYR A 360 17.27 0.26 -0.61
C TYR A 360 18.51 0.15 -1.53
N ALA A 361 19.44 1.10 -1.44
CA ALA A 361 20.68 1.08 -2.21
C ALA A 361 21.56 -0.12 -1.83
N GLU A 362 21.67 -0.44 -0.54
CA GLU A 362 22.41 -1.60 -0.07
C GLU A 362 21.83 -2.91 -0.60
N ARG A 363 20.49 -3.05 -0.58
CA ARG A 363 19.82 -4.22 -1.16
C ARG A 363 20.15 -4.39 -2.64
N ILE A 364 20.05 -3.34 -3.42
CA ILE A 364 20.38 -3.35 -4.85
C ILE A 364 21.86 -3.77 -5.06
N LYS A 365 22.79 -3.13 -4.35
CA LYS A 365 24.22 -3.46 -4.44
C LYS A 365 24.49 -4.93 -4.11
N LYS A 366 23.87 -5.45 -3.05
CA LYS A 366 24.05 -6.84 -2.63
C LYS A 366 23.54 -7.83 -3.69
N LEU A 367 22.43 -7.53 -4.37
CA LEU A 367 21.89 -8.40 -5.40
C LEU A 367 22.72 -8.35 -6.69
N ILE A 368 23.20 -7.18 -7.10
CA ILE A 368 24.08 -7.03 -8.26
C ILE A 368 25.44 -7.66 -8.00
N GLY A 369 25.99 -7.56 -6.79
CA GLY A 369 27.30 -8.13 -6.42
C GLY A 369 27.30 -9.60 -6.04
N ALA A 370 26.14 -10.29 -6.07
CA ALA A 370 25.99 -11.70 -5.74
C ALA A 370 26.14 -12.65 -6.98
N VAL A 371 26.41 -12.07 -8.16
CA VAL A 371 26.58 -12.79 -9.47
C VAL A 371 28.05 -13.04 -9.77
#